data_716857454011418bf444b40eb4369009
#
_entry.id   716857454011418bf444b40eb4369009
#
_cell.length_a   1.000
_cell.length_b   1.000
_cell.length_c   1.000
_cell.angle_alpha   90.00
_cell.angle_beta   90.00
_cell.angle_gamma   90.00
#
_symmetry.space_group_name_H-M   'P 1'
#
loop_
_entity.id
_entity.type
_entity.pdbx_description
1 polymer ?
#
loop_
_entity_poly.entity_id
_entity_poly.type
_entity_poly.pdbx_seq_one_letter_code
_entity_poly.pdbx_strand_id
1 'polypeptide(L)'
;EGVSKSYATRSGLVPVLRDVTFSVALGEKVAILGRNGAGKSTLVRLISGAEQPTSGNIHREMSVSWPLAFGGAFQSSLTGLDNMRFICRIYGLDWESRVPFIEEFSELGAYLQEPVRTYSSGMRARLAFAISMVVEFDCFLIDEIIAVGDARFHEKCHVELFERRADRAMIIVSHDAPYIRDHCNRIGVLHEGQLTMFDDIEAGYQFYQEVYHVG
;
A
#
# COMPACT_ATOMS: atom_id res chain seq x y z
N GLU A 1 11.92 0.07 -14.59
CA GLU A 1 13.09 0.53 -15.38
C GLU A 1 12.67 1.69 -16.28
N GLY A 2 13.24 2.89 -16.04
CA GLY A 2 13.00 4.08 -16.85
C GLY A 2 11.54 4.57 -16.85
N VAL A 3 10.80 4.34 -15.76
CA VAL A 3 9.36 4.56 -15.71
C VAL A 3 9.04 6.04 -15.66
N SER A 4 8.26 6.52 -16.63
CA SER A 4 7.70 7.86 -16.62
C SER A 4 6.18 7.83 -16.71
N LYS A 5 5.53 8.80 -16.07
CA LYS A 5 4.08 8.96 -16.10
C LYS A 5 3.69 10.40 -16.29
N SER A 6 2.84 10.65 -17.30
CA SER A 6 2.24 11.95 -17.56
C SER A 6 0.73 11.82 -17.65
N TYR A 7 0.01 12.84 -17.20
CA TYR A 7 -1.44 12.92 -17.33
C TYR A 7 -1.85 14.02 -18.31
N ALA A 8 -2.83 13.73 -19.13
CA ALA A 8 -3.44 14.72 -20.00
C ALA A 8 -4.33 15.67 -19.16
N THR A 9 -4.09 16.97 -19.28
CA THR A 9 -4.89 18.03 -18.65
C THR A 9 -5.39 18.98 -19.73
N ARG A 10 -6.26 19.90 -19.35
CA ARG A 10 -6.74 20.95 -20.27
C ARG A 10 -5.61 21.86 -20.78
N SER A 11 -4.52 21.99 -20.02
CA SER A 11 -3.34 22.80 -20.35
C SER A 11 -2.22 22.02 -21.04
N GLY A 12 -2.42 20.72 -21.31
CA GLY A 12 -1.41 19.85 -21.94
C GLY A 12 -1.02 18.65 -21.09
N LEU A 13 0.06 18.00 -21.44
CA LEU A 13 0.62 16.87 -20.68
C LEU A 13 1.38 17.38 -19.46
N VAL A 14 1.02 16.88 -18.29
CA VAL A 14 1.70 17.16 -17.02
C VAL A 14 2.49 15.93 -16.59
N PRO A 15 3.84 15.97 -16.62
CA PRO A 15 4.67 14.89 -16.14
C PRO A 15 4.61 14.82 -14.60
N VAL A 16 4.39 13.61 -14.07
CA VAL A 16 4.32 13.35 -12.63
C VAL A 16 5.49 12.48 -12.16
N LEU A 17 5.89 11.50 -12.98
CA LEU A 17 7.09 10.69 -12.75
C LEU A 17 8.00 10.75 -13.96
N ARG A 18 9.33 10.78 -13.73
CA ARG A 18 10.36 10.96 -14.74
C ARG A 18 11.50 9.97 -14.51
N ASP A 19 11.65 9.02 -15.43
CA ASP A 19 12.78 8.09 -15.48
C ASP A 19 13.04 7.35 -14.13
N VAL A 20 11.96 6.90 -13.48
CA VAL A 20 12.05 6.20 -12.20
C VAL A 20 12.56 4.78 -12.42
N THR A 21 13.65 4.42 -11.75
CA THR A 21 14.23 3.08 -11.78
C THR A 21 14.57 2.63 -10.37
N PHE A 22 14.05 1.48 -9.95
CA PHE A 22 14.43 0.78 -8.71
C PHE A 22 13.96 -0.67 -8.75
N SER A 23 14.46 -1.48 -7.83
CA SER A 23 14.04 -2.87 -7.65
C SER A 23 13.75 -3.13 -6.17
N VAL A 24 12.91 -4.12 -5.93
CA VAL A 24 12.60 -4.62 -4.58
C VAL A 24 12.76 -6.13 -4.62
N ALA A 25 13.59 -6.66 -3.73
CA ALA A 25 13.80 -8.10 -3.58
C ALA A 25 12.77 -8.72 -2.61
N LEU A 26 12.62 -10.03 -2.67
CA LEU A 26 11.79 -10.77 -1.70
C LEU A 26 12.29 -10.52 -0.28
N GLY A 27 11.37 -10.23 0.64
CA GLY A 27 11.68 -9.91 2.05
C GLY A 27 12.23 -8.50 2.29
N GLU A 28 12.52 -7.74 1.23
CA GLU A 28 13.00 -6.36 1.35
C GLU A 28 11.88 -5.40 1.74
N LYS A 29 12.18 -4.44 2.61
CA LYS A 29 11.24 -3.41 3.04
C LYS A 29 11.76 -2.03 2.64
N VAL A 30 11.12 -1.44 1.63
CA VAL A 30 11.54 -0.19 1.02
C VAL A 30 10.58 0.93 1.40
N ALA A 31 11.10 1.98 2.02
CA ALA A 31 10.34 3.21 2.26
C ALA A 31 10.37 4.13 1.04
N ILE A 32 9.26 4.81 0.76
CA ILE A 32 9.18 5.89 -0.23
C ILE A 32 8.76 7.18 0.46
N LEU A 33 9.70 8.12 0.55
CA LEU A 33 9.47 9.47 1.04
C LEU A 33 9.20 10.45 -0.10
N GLY A 34 8.50 11.53 0.22
CA GLY A 34 8.24 12.64 -0.71
C GLY A 34 7.13 13.52 -0.19
N ARG A 35 7.13 14.82 -0.50
CA ARG A 35 6.05 15.74 -0.13
C ARG A 35 4.74 15.39 -0.83
N ASN A 36 3.64 15.97 -0.34
CA ASN A 36 2.36 15.88 -1.02
C ASN A 36 2.46 16.45 -2.44
N GLY A 37 1.95 15.70 -3.42
CA GLY A 37 2.08 16.05 -4.83
C GLY A 37 3.36 15.58 -5.53
N ALA A 38 4.34 14.99 -4.83
CA ALA A 38 5.57 14.48 -5.45
C ALA A 38 5.37 13.31 -6.42
N GLY A 39 4.19 12.65 -6.40
CA GLY A 39 3.88 11.52 -7.28
C GLY A 39 3.80 10.17 -6.57
N LYS A 40 3.87 10.11 -5.22
CA LYS A 40 3.83 8.86 -4.45
C LYS A 40 2.63 7.96 -4.78
N SER A 41 1.42 8.51 -4.75
CA SER A 41 0.20 7.75 -5.07
C SER A 41 0.16 7.30 -6.54
N THR A 42 0.76 8.05 -7.46
CA THR A 42 0.94 7.63 -8.85
C THR A 42 1.90 6.45 -8.93
N LEU A 43 3.03 6.50 -8.22
CA LEU A 43 4.00 5.40 -8.15
C LEU A 43 3.34 4.13 -7.59
N VAL A 44 2.58 4.24 -6.51
CA VAL A 44 1.82 3.12 -5.91
C VAL A 44 0.84 2.51 -6.91
N ARG A 45 0.07 3.32 -7.66
CA ARG A 45 -0.86 2.81 -8.69
C ARG A 45 -0.15 2.11 -9.84
N LEU A 46 1.03 2.58 -10.23
CA LEU A 46 1.86 1.92 -11.24
C LEU A 46 2.40 0.58 -10.73
N ILE A 47 2.92 0.54 -9.49
CA ILE A 47 3.45 -0.69 -8.89
C ILE A 47 2.36 -1.73 -8.70
N SER A 48 1.18 -1.34 -8.22
CA SER A 48 0.03 -2.25 -8.05
C SER A 48 -0.58 -2.74 -9.38
N GLY A 49 -0.23 -2.11 -10.50
CA GLY A 49 -0.80 -2.43 -11.82
C GLY A 49 -2.16 -1.80 -12.08
N ALA A 50 -2.65 -0.93 -11.19
CA ALA A 50 -3.90 -0.18 -11.37
C ALA A 50 -3.80 0.84 -12.52
N GLU A 51 -2.58 1.28 -12.84
CA GLU A 51 -2.29 2.14 -13.98
C GLU A 51 -1.08 1.61 -14.77
N GLN A 52 -1.00 1.99 -16.05
CA GLN A 52 0.17 1.72 -16.89
C GLN A 52 1.07 2.96 -16.97
N PRO A 53 2.41 2.80 -17.06
CA PRO A 53 3.32 3.91 -17.29
C PRO A 53 3.11 4.52 -18.69
N THR A 54 3.50 5.78 -18.87
CA THR A 54 3.54 6.43 -20.19
C THR A 54 4.74 5.93 -21.02
N SER A 55 5.86 5.65 -20.35
CA SER A 55 7.05 5.00 -20.91
C SER A 55 7.82 4.25 -19.84
N GLY A 56 8.76 3.39 -20.25
CA GLY A 56 9.50 2.49 -19.38
C GLY A 56 8.72 1.20 -19.10
N ASN A 57 9.30 0.31 -18.30
CA ASN A 57 8.75 -1.02 -18.02
C ASN A 57 8.70 -1.31 -16.52
N ILE A 58 7.67 -2.05 -16.12
CA ILE A 58 7.53 -2.56 -14.75
C ILE A 58 7.46 -4.08 -14.84
N HIS A 59 8.51 -4.74 -14.36
CA HIS A 59 8.57 -6.20 -14.24
C HIS A 59 8.10 -6.60 -12.83
N ARG A 60 7.18 -7.55 -12.75
CA ARG A 60 6.65 -8.08 -11.50
C ARG A 60 6.86 -9.58 -11.48
N GLU A 61 7.87 -10.01 -10.75
CA GLU A 61 8.14 -11.44 -10.48
C GLU A 61 7.46 -11.91 -9.19
N MET A 62 6.98 -10.96 -8.39
CA MET A 62 6.22 -11.17 -7.17
C MET A 62 4.76 -10.77 -7.36
N SER A 63 3.85 -11.45 -6.68
CA SER A 63 2.48 -10.98 -6.52
C SER A 63 2.47 -9.73 -5.62
N VAL A 64 1.88 -8.65 -6.13
CA VAL A 64 1.86 -7.35 -5.44
C VAL A 64 0.45 -7.04 -4.99
N SER A 65 0.27 -6.65 -3.73
CA SER A 65 -1.03 -6.28 -3.20
C SER A 65 -1.54 -4.97 -3.80
N TRP A 66 -2.84 -4.73 -3.69
CA TRP A 66 -3.36 -3.36 -3.74
C TRP A 66 -2.89 -2.59 -2.49
N PRO A 67 -2.95 -1.25 -2.49
CA PRO A 67 -2.63 -0.47 -1.28
C PRO A 67 -3.50 -0.90 -0.11
N LEU A 68 -2.87 -1.25 1.02
CA LEU A 68 -3.59 -1.73 2.20
C LEU A 68 -4.55 -0.65 2.74
N ALA A 69 -5.67 -1.08 3.32
CA ALA A 69 -6.73 -0.22 3.82
C ALA A 69 -7.42 0.66 2.74
N PHE A 70 -7.17 0.40 1.45
CA PHE A 70 -7.84 1.11 0.35
C PHE A 70 -9.32 0.69 0.25
N GLY A 71 -10.19 1.40 0.95
CA GLY A 71 -11.63 1.13 0.98
C GLY A 71 -12.36 1.33 -0.36
N GLY A 72 -11.68 1.85 -1.39
CA GLY A 72 -12.25 2.09 -2.73
C GLY A 72 -12.42 0.83 -3.59
N ALA A 73 -11.88 -0.31 -3.16
CA ALA A 73 -12.03 -1.58 -3.87
C ALA A 73 -13.37 -2.28 -3.58
N PHE A 74 -14.17 -1.80 -2.61
CA PHE A 74 -15.40 -2.44 -2.23
C PHE A 74 -16.60 -1.98 -3.03
N GLN A 75 -17.42 -2.94 -3.43
CA GLN A 75 -18.75 -2.66 -3.91
C GLN A 75 -19.64 -2.31 -2.71
N SER A 76 -19.98 -1.06 -2.56
CA SER A 76 -20.66 -0.50 -1.38
C SER A 76 -22.07 -1.05 -1.15
N SER A 77 -22.73 -1.57 -2.19
CA SER A 77 -24.05 -2.21 -2.12
C SER A 77 -24.01 -3.68 -1.65
N LEU A 78 -22.83 -4.31 -1.69
CA LEU A 78 -22.64 -5.67 -1.21
C LEU A 78 -22.30 -5.68 0.28
N THR A 79 -22.54 -6.83 0.93
CA THR A 79 -22.14 -7.05 2.33
C THR A 79 -20.63 -7.17 2.47
N GLY A 80 -20.11 -7.09 3.70
CA GLY A 80 -18.70 -7.34 3.97
C GLY A 80 -18.27 -8.73 3.54
N LEU A 81 -19.09 -9.76 3.83
CA LEU A 81 -18.83 -11.15 3.42
C LEU A 81 -18.90 -11.34 1.91
N ASP A 82 -19.82 -10.67 1.21
CA ASP A 82 -19.90 -10.77 -0.26
C ASP A 82 -18.68 -10.13 -0.94
N ASN A 83 -18.19 -9.01 -0.40
CA ASN A 83 -16.94 -8.40 -0.87
C ASN A 83 -15.76 -9.35 -0.67
N MET A 84 -15.64 -9.98 0.52
CA MET A 84 -14.61 -10.98 0.77
C MET A 84 -14.72 -12.17 -0.19
N ARG A 85 -15.92 -12.73 -0.35
CA ARG A 85 -16.20 -13.83 -1.28
C ARG A 85 -15.80 -13.47 -2.71
N PHE A 86 -16.10 -12.25 -3.15
CA PHE A 86 -15.72 -11.76 -4.47
C PHE A 86 -14.19 -11.75 -4.64
N ILE A 87 -13.45 -11.20 -3.67
CA ILE A 87 -11.99 -11.18 -3.70
C ILE A 87 -11.42 -12.61 -3.68
N CYS A 88 -11.89 -13.47 -2.79
CA CYS A 88 -11.44 -14.87 -2.74
C CYS A 88 -11.62 -15.57 -4.09
N ARG A 89 -12.74 -15.34 -4.79
CA ARG A 89 -12.98 -15.93 -6.12
C ARG A 89 -12.00 -15.42 -7.18
N ILE A 90 -11.66 -14.14 -7.16
CA ILE A 90 -10.66 -13.56 -8.09
C ILE A 90 -9.29 -14.24 -7.90
N TYR A 91 -8.92 -14.51 -6.66
CA TYR A 91 -7.63 -15.12 -6.31
C TYR A 91 -7.66 -16.65 -6.20
N GLY A 92 -8.77 -17.28 -6.53
CA GLY A 92 -8.91 -18.75 -6.49
C GLY A 92 -8.85 -19.35 -5.09
N LEU A 93 -9.22 -18.56 -4.06
CA LEU A 93 -9.20 -18.98 -2.65
C LEU A 93 -10.53 -19.54 -2.22
N ASP A 94 -10.49 -20.55 -1.32
CA ASP A 94 -11.68 -21.02 -0.62
C ASP A 94 -12.12 -19.97 0.41
N TRP A 95 -13.20 -19.28 0.10
CA TRP A 95 -13.72 -18.21 0.93
C TRP A 95 -14.31 -18.71 2.26
N GLU A 96 -14.88 -19.91 2.30
CA GLU A 96 -15.51 -20.45 3.51
C GLU A 96 -14.48 -20.67 4.61
N SER A 97 -13.31 -21.18 4.25
CA SER A 97 -12.20 -21.36 5.19
C SER A 97 -11.62 -20.05 5.75
N ARG A 98 -11.90 -18.90 5.08
CA ARG A 98 -11.39 -17.59 5.48
C ARG A 98 -12.36 -16.79 6.35
N VAL A 99 -13.62 -17.19 6.44
CA VAL A 99 -14.63 -16.49 7.27
C VAL A 99 -14.20 -16.34 8.73
N PRO A 100 -13.72 -17.39 9.43
CA PRO A 100 -13.31 -17.25 10.83
C PRO A 100 -12.23 -16.19 11.04
N PHE A 101 -11.24 -16.11 10.14
CA PHE A 101 -10.19 -15.09 10.21
C PHE A 101 -10.77 -13.68 10.03
N ILE A 102 -11.66 -13.47 9.06
CA ILE A 102 -12.29 -12.16 8.81
C ILE A 102 -13.13 -11.72 10.01
N GLU A 103 -13.91 -12.62 10.60
CA GLU A 103 -14.73 -12.33 11.77
C GLU A 103 -13.89 -11.92 12.97
N GLU A 104 -12.86 -12.70 13.29
CA GLU A 104 -11.95 -12.45 14.41
C GLU A 104 -11.11 -11.18 14.20
N PHE A 105 -10.55 -11.02 12.99
CA PHE A 105 -9.62 -9.94 12.71
C PHE A 105 -10.33 -8.59 12.62
N SER A 106 -11.40 -8.49 11.82
CA SER A 106 -12.10 -7.23 11.58
C SER A 106 -12.91 -6.74 12.78
N GLU A 107 -13.34 -7.64 13.65
CA GLU A 107 -14.20 -7.36 14.83
C GLU A 107 -15.52 -6.67 14.45
N LEU A 108 -16.04 -6.94 13.24
CA LEU A 108 -17.27 -6.31 12.74
C LEU A 108 -18.54 -7.05 13.15
N GLY A 109 -18.42 -8.31 13.59
CA GLY A 109 -19.56 -9.13 14.04
C GLY A 109 -20.68 -9.17 13.02
N ALA A 110 -21.91 -8.91 13.46
CA ALA A 110 -23.10 -8.95 12.61
C ALA A 110 -23.05 -7.97 11.42
N TYR A 111 -22.26 -6.90 11.50
CA TYR A 111 -22.10 -5.95 10.39
C TYR A 111 -21.48 -6.59 9.15
N LEU A 112 -20.76 -7.69 9.26
CA LEU A 112 -20.25 -8.41 8.09
C LEU A 112 -21.35 -8.84 7.12
N GLN A 113 -22.57 -8.99 7.60
CA GLN A 113 -23.76 -9.34 6.80
C GLN A 113 -24.52 -8.09 6.30
N GLU A 114 -24.11 -6.90 6.71
CA GLU A 114 -24.73 -5.64 6.27
C GLU A 114 -23.98 -5.02 5.07
N PRO A 115 -24.65 -4.25 4.22
CA PRO A 115 -24.03 -3.56 3.10
C PRO A 115 -22.93 -2.60 3.55
N VAL A 116 -21.76 -2.62 2.87
CA VAL A 116 -20.60 -1.79 3.22
C VAL A 116 -20.91 -0.29 3.22
N ARG A 117 -21.92 0.17 2.47
CA ARG A 117 -22.38 1.57 2.50
C ARG A 117 -22.84 2.03 3.89
N THR A 118 -23.25 1.12 4.77
CA THR A 118 -23.69 1.43 6.15
C THR A 118 -22.52 1.52 7.14
N TYR A 119 -21.32 1.15 6.71
CA TYR A 119 -20.14 1.13 7.57
C TYR A 119 -19.58 2.53 7.81
N SER A 120 -19.08 2.75 9.02
CA SER A 120 -18.22 3.91 9.30
C SER A 120 -16.91 3.81 8.50
N SER A 121 -16.14 4.90 8.43
CA SER A 121 -14.80 4.88 7.81
C SER A 121 -13.88 3.86 8.48
N GLY A 122 -13.87 3.79 9.82
CA GLY A 122 -13.11 2.82 10.58
C GLY A 122 -13.51 1.37 10.29
N MET A 123 -14.81 1.07 10.21
CA MET A 123 -15.31 -0.27 9.87
C MET A 123 -14.89 -0.68 8.45
N ARG A 124 -14.98 0.23 7.48
CA ARG A 124 -14.51 -0.03 6.10
C ARG A 124 -13.03 -0.34 6.05
N ALA A 125 -12.25 0.41 6.80
CA ALA A 125 -10.82 0.21 6.81
C ALA A 125 -10.41 -1.09 7.56
N ARG A 126 -11.09 -1.46 8.65
CA ARG A 126 -10.91 -2.78 9.31
C ARG A 126 -11.22 -3.92 8.35
N LEU A 127 -12.32 -3.84 7.61
CA LEU A 127 -12.68 -4.83 6.59
C LEU A 127 -11.64 -4.88 5.48
N ALA A 128 -11.21 -3.71 4.95
CA ALA A 128 -10.23 -3.63 3.88
C ALA A 128 -8.91 -4.29 4.26
N PHE A 129 -8.42 -3.98 5.45
CA PHE A 129 -7.20 -4.59 5.96
C PHE A 129 -7.35 -6.10 6.13
N ALA A 130 -8.43 -6.56 6.79
CA ALA A 130 -8.69 -7.98 7.01
C ALA A 130 -8.76 -8.76 5.68
N ILE A 131 -9.46 -8.24 4.66
CA ILE A 131 -9.52 -8.88 3.34
C ILE A 131 -8.14 -8.89 2.65
N SER A 132 -7.35 -7.83 2.83
CA SER A 132 -5.98 -7.80 2.27
C SER A 132 -5.08 -8.87 2.88
N MET A 133 -5.32 -9.26 4.13
CA MET A 133 -4.57 -10.34 4.81
C MET A 133 -5.03 -11.75 4.45
N VAL A 134 -6.21 -11.89 3.85
CA VAL A 134 -6.71 -13.19 3.34
C VAL A 134 -5.92 -13.64 2.11
N VAL A 135 -5.45 -12.69 1.31
CA VAL A 135 -4.66 -12.97 0.10
C VAL A 135 -3.18 -12.97 0.47
N GLU A 136 -2.49 -14.07 0.15
CA GLU A 136 -1.04 -14.21 0.40
C GLU A 136 -0.26 -13.56 -0.75
N PHE A 137 0.10 -12.28 -0.58
CA PHE A 137 0.97 -11.56 -1.51
C PHE A 137 2.45 -11.73 -1.13
N ASP A 138 3.32 -11.69 -2.14
CA ASP A 138 4.77 -11.66 -1.94
C ASP A 138 5.27 -10.27 -1.58
N CYS A 139 4.56 -9.22 -2.01
CA CYS A 139 4.88 -7.82 -1.74
C CYS A 139 3.64 -7.04 -1.33
N PHE A 140 3.68 -6.40 -0.16
CA PHE A 140 2.60 -5.54 0.34
C PHE A 140 2.87 -4.07 0.07
N LEU A 141 1.85 -3.35 -0.43
CA LEU A 141 1.88 -1.90 -0.62
C LEU A 141 1.19 -1.22 0.56
N ILE A 142 1.94 -0.44 1.32
CA ILE A 142 1.46 0.29 2.49
C ILE A 142 1.51 1.79 2.15
N ASP A 143 0.34 2.41 1.95
CA ASP A 143 0.22 3.84 1.63
C ASP A 143 -0.27 4.60 2.85
N GLU A 144 0.66 5.27 3.47
CA GLU A 144 0.59 6.22 4.59
C GLU A 144 -0.07 5.74 5.89
N ILE A 145 -0.96 4.74 5.92
CA ILE A 145 -1.70 4.50 7.15
C ILE A 145 -2.08 3.03 7.38
N ILE A 146 -1.32 2.41 8.24
CA ILE A 146 -1.88 1.39 9.13
C ILE A 146 -2.59 2.04 10.34
N ALA A 147 -2.75 3.37 10.34
CA ALA A 147 -3.43 4.12 11.39
C ALA A 147 -4.97 4.02 11.28
N VAL A 148 -5.47 2.79 11.12
CA VAL A 148 -6.90 2.52 11.00
C VAL A 148 -7.42 1.87 12.27
N GLY A 149 -8.39 2.52 12.89
CA GLY A 149 -9.01 1.99 14.11
C GLY A 149 -8.42 2.57 15.38
N ASP A 150 -8.56 1.83 16.47
CA ASP A 150 -7.95 2.15 17.77
C ASP A 150 -6.56 1.50 17.95
N ALA A 151 -5.88 1.81 19.04
CA ALA A 151 -4.54 1.30 19.32
C ALA A 151 -4.45 -0.23 19.32
N ARG A 152 -5.51 -0.92 19.75
CA ARG A 152 -5.57 -2.40 19.76
C ARG A 152 -5.61 -2.96 18.33
N PHE A 153 -6.36 -2.31 17.44
CA PHE A 153 -6.43 -2.74 16.05
C PHE A 153 -5.12 -2.44 15.31
N HIS A 154 -4.46 -1.33 15.63
CA HIS A 154 -3.10 -1.03 15.12
C HIS A 154 -2.10 -2.14 15.49
N GLU A 155 -2.12 -2.61 16.73
CA GLU A 155 -1.26 -3.70 17.17
C GLU A 155 -1.55 -5.00 16.40
N LYS A 156 -2.82 -5.34 16.19
CA LYS A 156 -3.20 -6.49 15.34
C LYS A 156 -2.63 -6.37 13.92
N CYS A 157 -2.74 -5.19 13.31
CA CYS A 157 -2.22 -4.92 11.97
C CYS A 157 -0.69 -5.06 11.94
N HIS A 158 -0.02 -4.53 12.96
CA HIS A 158 1.43 -4.61 13.10
C HIS A 158 1.89 -6.07 13.20
N VAL A 159 1.35 -6.85 14.11
CA VAL A 159 1.67 -8.27 14.27
C VAL A 159 1.43 -9.05 12.97
N GLU A 160 0.31 -8.80 12.31
CA GLU A 160 -0.07 -9.50 11.09
C GLU A 160 0.89 -9.22 9.92
N LEU A 161 1.36 -7.97 9.78
CA LEU A 161 2.27 -7.56 8.71
C LEU A 161 3.73 -7.84 9.05
N PHE A 162 4.20 -7.38 10.21
CA PHE A 162 5.64 -7.31 10.48
C PHE A 162 6.19 -8.53 11.24
N GLU A 163 5.34 -9.28 11.94
CA GLU A 163 5.76 -10.51 12.61
C GLU A 163 5.37 -11.75 11.79
N ARG A 164 4.08 -11.90 11.43
CA ARG A 164 3.61 -13.09 10.71
C ARG A 164 4.05 -13.13 9.25
N ARG A 165 4.27 -11.96 8.62
CA ARG A 165 4.73 -11.79 7.23
C ARG A 165 6.08 -11.10 7.15
N ALA A 166 6.95 -11.33 8.14
CA ALA A 166 8.28 -10.74 8.21
C ALA A 166 9.16 -11.06 6.99
N ASP A 167 8.90 -12.20 6.34
CA ASP A 167 9.58 -12.70 5.14
C ASP A 167 9.07 -12.08 3.83
N ARG A 168 7.97 -11.31 3.86
CA ARG A 168 7.39 -10.67 2.68
C ARG A 168 8.05 -9.34 2.36
N ALA A 169 8.10 -9.01 1.08
CA ALA A 169 8.53 -7.69 0.65
C ALA A 169 7.46 -6.63 1.01
N MET A 170 7.90 -5.41 1.29
CA MET A 170 6.99 -4.30 1.56
C MET A 170 7.48 -3.03 0.89
N ILE A 171 6.56 -2.28 0.29
CA ILE A 171 6.80 -0.91 -0.16
C ILE A 171 5.93 0.00 0.69
N ILE A 172 6.59 0.83 1.50
CA ILE A 172 5.96 1.64 2.54
C ILE A 172 6.06 3.10 2.15
N VAL A 173 4.94 3.71 1.83
CA VAL A 173 4.84 5.16 1.62
C VAL A 173 4.46 5.79 2.95
N SER A 174 5.38 6.49 3.59
CA SER A 174 5.13 7.15 4.87
C SER A 174 6.03 8.36 5.04
N HIS A 175 5.59 9.30 5.87
CA HIS A 175 6.41 10.43 6.33
C HIS A 175 6.81 10.29 7.81
N ASP A 176 6.42 9.20 8.47
CA ASP A 176 6.77 8.89 9.85
C ASP A 176 8.20 8.31 9.92
N ALA A 177 9.15 9.14 10.33
CA ALA A 177 10.55 8.77 10.40
C ALA A 177 10.85 7.63 11.39
N PRO A 178 10.34 7.62 12.63
CA PRO A 178 10.47 6.48 13.53
C PRO A 178 9.99 5.18 12.90
N TYR A 179 8.79 5.17 12.32
CA TYR A 179 8.21 4.00 11.70
C TYR A 179 9.06 3.42 10.57
N ILE A 180 9.63 4.30 9.72
CA ILE A 180 10.51 3.88 8.63
C ILE A 180 11.81 3.28 9.17
N ARG A 181 12.42 3.87 10.21
CA ARG A 181 13.64 3.36 10.84
C ARG A 181 13.47 1.98 11.43
N ASP A 182 12.31 1.74 12.04
CA ASP A 182 12.02 0.46 12.71
C ASP A 182 11.70 -0.66 11.72
N HIS A 183 11.19 -0.33 10.53
CA HIS A 183 10.61 -1.34 9.63
C HIS A 183 11.27 -1.45 8.26
N CYS A 184 12.08 -0.48 7.81
CA CYS A 184 12.62 -0.48 6.45
C CYS A 184 14.12 -0.75 6.41
N ASN A 185 14.57 -1.38 5.31
CA ASN A 185 15.99 -1.63 5.03
C ASN A 185 16.58 -0.59 4.07
N ARG A 186 15.73 -0.03 3.18
CA ARG A 186 16.11 0.94 2.16
C ARG A 186 15.09 2.05 2.06
N ILE A 187 15.50 3.16 1.51
CA ILE A 187 14.65 4.34 1.37
C ILE A 187 14.83 4.97 -0.01
N GLY A 188 13.72 5.33 -0.63
CA GLY A 188 13.65 6.14 -1.83
C GLY A 188 13.08 7.51 -1.53
N VAL A 189 13.70 8.57 -2.01
CA VAL A 189 13.19 9.94 -1.92
C VAL A 189 12.65 10.36 -3.27
N LEU A 190 11.34 10.59 -3.34
CA LEU A 190 10.65 11.06 -4.54
C LEU A 190 10.55 12.59 -4.51
N HIS A 191 11.32 13.24 -5.37
CA HIS A 191 11.38 14.69 -5.51
C HIS A 191 11.23 15.09 -6.97
N GLU A 192 10.34 16.03 -7.29
CA GLU A 192 10.05 16.51 -8.65
C GLU A 192 9.83 15.40 -9.71
N GLY A 193 9.22 14.31 -9.27
CA GLY A 193 8.93 13.13 -10.11
C GLY A 193 10.12 12.19 -10.32
N GLN A 194 11.27 12.44 -9.74
CA GLN A 194 12.44 11.57 -9.77
C GLN A 194 12.61 10.84 -8.43
N LEU A 195 13.02 9.58 -8.49
CA LEU A 195 13.26 8.75 -7.32
C LEU A 195 14.75 8.52 -7.14
N THR A 196 15.29 8.93 -5.99
CA THR A 196 16.67 8.64 -5.59
C THR A 196 16.66 7.60 -4.47
N MET A 197 17.35 6.47 -4.67
CA MET A 197 17.40 5.36 -3.72
C MET A 197 18.65 5.43 -2.84
N PHE A 198 18.49 5.04 -1.57
CA PHE A 198 19.56 4.96 -0.56
C PHE A 198 19.44 3.63 0.19
N ASP A 199 20.60 2.97 0.39
CA ASP A 199 20.68 1.76 1.22
C ASP A 199 20.78 2.11 2.72
N ASP A 200 21.09 3.35 3.05
CA ASP A 200 21.10 3.90 4.41
C ASP A 200 19.89 4.82 4.61
N ILE A 201 19.09 4.50 5.62
CA ILE A 201 17.86 5.24 5.96
C ILE A 201 18.20 6.69 6.37
N GLU A 202 19.26 6.91 7.15
CA GLU A 202 19.63 8.26 7.60
C GLU A 202 20.16 9.13 6.45
N ALA A 203 20.93 8.55 5.53
CA ALA A 203 21.37 9.26 4.32
C ALA A 203 20.16 9.68 3.46
N GLY A 204 19.15 8.82 3.32
CA GLY A 204 17.92 9.15 2.61
C GLY A 204 17.13 10.27 3.30
N TYR A 205 17.05 10.25 4.65
CA TYR A 205 16.41 11.33 5.40
C TYR A 205 17.15 12.65 5.29
N GLN A 206 18.48 12.62 5.38
CA GLN A 206 19.29 13.81 5.18
C GLN A 206 19.04 14.42 3.80
N PHE A 207 19.08 13.61 2.75
CA PHE A 207 18.75 14.06 1.40
C PHE A 207 17.33 14.63 1.30
N TYR A 208 16.33 13.97 1.92
CA TYR A 208 14.96 14.47 1.97
C TYR A 208 14.88 15.86 2.62
N GLN A 209 15.57 16.08 3.75
CA GLN A 209 15.62 17.40 4.42
C GLN A 209 16.28 18.45 3.53
N GLU A 210 17.38 18.12 2.87
CA GLU A 210 18.10 19.02 1.97
C GLU A 210 17.22 19.46 0.78
N VAL A 211 16.60 18.53 0.06
CA VAL A 211 15.81 18.85 -1.16
C VAL A 211 14.50 19.56 -0.85
N TYR A 212 13.97 19.37 0.35
CA TYR A 212 12.71 20.01 0.75
C TYR A 212 12.88 21.17 1.75
N HIS A 213 14.12 21.52 2.12
CA HIS A 213 14.44 22.59 3.09
C HIS A 213 13.66 22.45 4.40
N VAL A 214 13.57 21.22 4.92
CA VAL A 214 12.90 20.89 6.19
C VAL A 214 14.00 20.66 7.22
N GLY A 215 14.20 21.65 8.08
CA GLY A 215 15.13 21.59 9.18
C GLY A 215 14.42 21.57 10.53
#